data_2fc9dd1117de255587f9325761328149
#
_entry.id   2fc9dd1117de255587f9325761328149
#
_cell.length_a   1.000
_cell.length_b   1.000
_cell.length_c   1.000
_cell.angle_alpha   90.00
_cell.angle_beta   90.00
_cell.angle_gamma   90.00
#
_symmetry.space_group_name_H-M   'P 1'
#
loop_
_entity.id
_entity.type
_entity.pdbx_description
1 polymer ?
#
loop_
_entity_poly.entity_id
_entity_poly.type
_entity_poly.pdbx_seq_one_letter_code
_entity_poly.pdbx_strand_id
1 'polypeptide(L)'
;GEMWLRGDHYKWRCMRTFGIDEKYITGDASYYEKYMKFAEILPQLVGNPIYIWCALELKRYFDIDEPLTAANAQEIYDRTKKLITEKHMTRRWCMEHSNVRLVSTTEDPIDDLRYHKALNEEKMFTRVITAFRPDKAMFCANADFAAYLAKLSAAAEQPIDSFAEMLTALEKRLQYFQQITGTTVSDDGIPYFNWADYTPAEVEGIFAKARSGGKLTQHEIDQYQSAFLFEMARIYNRNHYVMQLHIGTYLDANTSHVKSVGQSTGFDCCDDAAPVKGVGELLNNLTTIGELPKTIIYPLDGTKIETWAILAAGFCDNGTKAKVQL
;
A
#
# COMPACT_ATOMS: atom_id res chain seq x y z
N GLY A 1 13.79 -18.13 -9.85
CA GLY A 1 14.40 -16.80 -10.14
C GLY A 1 13.33 -15.73 -10.35
N GLU A 2 12.56 -15.81 -11.42
CA GLU A 2 11.58 -14.74 -11.74
C GLU A 2 10.55 -14.53 -10.63
N MET A 3 9.97 -15.57 -10.08
CA MET A 3 8.98 -15.46 -8.99
C MET A 3 9.51 -14.68 -7.76
N TRP A 4 10.79 -14.84 -7.45
CA TRP A 4 11.38 -14.18 -6.28
C TRP A 4 11.93 -12.79 -6.54
N LEU A 5 12.33 -12.48 -7.79
CA LEU A 5 13.18 -11.33 -8.07
C LEU A 5 12.60 -10.34 -9.08
N ARG A 6 11.40 -10.62 -9.64
CA ARG A 6 10.83 -9.74 -10.66
C ARG A 6 10.36 -8.37 -10.11
N GLY A 7 9.91 -8.31 -8.87
CA GLY A 7 9.34 -7.10 -8.29
C GLY A 7 9.50 -6.99 -6.76
N ASP A 8 10.33 -7.84 -6.17
CA ASP A 8 10.52 -7.86 -4.73
C ASP A 8 11.66 -6.93 -4.31
N HIS A 9 11.32 -5.67 -4.05
CA HIS A 9 12.28 -4.65 -3.65
C HIS A 9 12.94 -4.93 -2.28
N TYR A 10 12.37 -5.78 -1.44
CA TYR A 10 13.00 -6.21 -0.18
C TYR A 10 14.18 -7.15 -0.45
N LYS A 11 14.01 -8.11 -1.37
CA LYS A 11 15.11 -8.97 -1.81
C LYS A 11 16.19 -8.18 -2.53
N TRP A 12 15.80 -7.19 -3.37
CA TRP A 12 16.75 -6.28 -4.03
C TRP A 12 17.59 -5.50 -3.02
N ARG A 13 16.98 -5.01 -1.93
CA ARG A 13 17.69 -4.34 -0.84
C ARG A 13 18.73 -5.26 -0.20
N CYS A 14 18.35 -6.51 0.09
CA CYS A 14 19.29 -7.50 0.62
C CYS A 14 20.48 -7.72 -0.33
N MET A 15 20.23 -7.89 -1.63
CA MET A 15 21.29 -8.06 -2.62
C MET A 15 22.25 -6.87 -2.65
N ARG A 16 21.75 -5.64 -2.61
CA ARG A 16 22.59 -4.43 -2.54
C ARG A 16 23.40 -4.36 -1.25
N THR A 17 22.82 -4.75 -0.13
CA THR A 17 23.53 -4.78 1.17
C THR A 17 24.78 -5.65 1.12
N PHE A 18 24.78 -6.72 0.31
CA PHE A 18 25.92 -7.58 0.09
C PHE A 18 26.77 -7.19 -1.13
N GLY A 19 26.56 -6.01 -1.71
CA GLY A 19 27.38 -5.48 -2.80
C GLY A 19 27.18 -6.18 -4.14
N ILE A 20 26.06 -6.84 -4.36
CA ILE A 20 25.72 -7.41 -5.67
C ILE A 20 25.53 -6.28 -6.67
N ASP A 21 26.15 -6.40 -7.84
CA ASP A 21 26.04 -5.43 -8.92
C ASP A 21 24.58 -5.27 -9.39
N GLU A 22 24.18 -4.01 -9.66
CA GLU A 22 22.80 -3.66 -10.02
C GLU A 22 22.33 -4.38 -11.31
N LYS A 23 23.23 -4.78 -12.18
CA LYS A 23 22.95 -5.64 -13.34
C LYS A 23 22.16 -6.88 -12.95
N TYR A 24 22.49 -7.49 -11.79
CA TYR A 24 21.85 -8.70 -11.28
C TYR A 24 20.66 -8.41 -10.35
N ILE A 25 20.28 -7.17 -10.15
CA ILE A 25 19.16 -6.76 -9.28
C ILE A 25 18.02 -6.26 -10.16
N THR A 26 18.08 -5.01 -10.61
CA THR A 26 17.07 -4.40 -11.49
C THR A 26 17.50 -4.35 -12.95
N GLY A 27 18.79 -4.57 -13.25
CA GLY A 27 19.35 -4.51 -14.59
C GLY A 27 18.95 -5.69 -15.49
N ASP A 28 19.70 -5.88 -16.57
CA ASP A 28 19.35 -6.72 -17.73
C ASP A 28 19.80 -8.20 -17.62
N ALA A 29 20.43 -8.61 -16.52
CA ALA A 29 20.77 -10.02 -16.30
C ALA A 29 19.52 -10.91 -16.32
N SER A 30 19.65 -12.12 -16.80
CA SER A 30 18.58 -13.10 -16.79
C SER A 30 18.11 -13.42 -15.37
N TYR A 31 16.85 -13.83 -15.20
CA TYR A 31 16.35 -14.25 -13.88
C TYR A 31 17.07 -15.46 -13.29
N TYR A 32 17.73 -16.26 -14.11
CA TYR A 32 18.60 -17.32 -13.65
C TYR A 32 19.87 -16.75 -13.01
N GLU A 33 20.56 -15.84 -13.68
CA GLU A 33 21.76 -15.19 -13.15
C GLU A 33 21.44 -14.40 -11.87
N LYS A 34 20.33 -13.66 -11.86
CA LYS A 34 19.85 -12.97 -10.65
C LYS A 34 19.60 -13.94 -9.49
N TYR A 35 18.99 -15.09 -9.76
CA TYR A 35 18.75 -16.13 -8.77
C TYR A 35 20.07 -16.71 -8.22
N MET A 36 21.04 -16.98 -9.08
CA MET A 36 22.35 -17.49 -8.65
C MET A 36 23.02 -16.49 -7.69
N LYS A 37 22.98 -15.19 -8.01
CA LYS A 37 23.49 -14.13 -7.13
C LYS A 37 22.73 -14.01 -5.82
N PHE A 38 21.43 -14.19 -5.84
CA PHE A 38 20.62 -14.21 -4.62
C PHE A 38 20.95 -15.44 -3.74
N ALA A 39 21.16 -16.60 -4.34
CA ALA A 39 21.54 -17.82 -3.62
C ALA A 39 22.92 -17.70 -2.92
N GLU A 40 23.86 -16.91 -3.46
CA GLU A 40 25.14 -16.61 -2.82
C GLU A 40 24.98 -15.88 -1.48
N ILE A 41 24.01 -14.97 -1.39
CA ILE A 41 23.83 -14.12 -0.20
C ILE A 41 22.79 -14.67 0.79
N LEU A 42 21.87 -15.52 0.34
CA LEU A 42 20.76 -15.99 1.18
C LEU A 42 21.21 -16.62 2.51
N PRO A 43 22.26 -17.48 2.57
CA PRO A 43 22.74 -18.03 3.83
C PRO A 43 23.25 -17.00 4.84
N GLN A 44 23.58 -15.79 4.36
CA GLN A 44 24.09 -14.71 5.21
C GLN A 44 22.97 -13.85 5.80
N LEU A 45 21.71 -14.05 5.37
CA LEU A 45 20.53 -13.32 5.85
C LEU A 45 19.95 -13.89 7.16
N VAL A 46 20.80 -14.49 8.00
CA VAL A 46 20.37 -15.04 9.30
C VAL A 46 19.77 -13.93 10.17
N GLY A 47 18.57 -14.19 10.70
CA GLY A 47 17.81 -13.17 11.46
C GLY A 47 16.93 -12.25 10.60
N ASN A 48 17.09 -12.26 9.27
CA ASN A 48 16.18 -11.57 8.38
C ASN A 48 15.01 -12.49 7.99
N PRO A 49 13.75 -12.02 8.05
CA PRO A 49 12.57 -12.82 7.68
C PRO A 49 12.65 -13.46 6.28
N ILE A 50 13.30 -12.81 5.32
CA ILE A 50 13.46 -13.32 3.94
C ILE A 50 14.15 -14.70 3.93
N TYR A 51 15.13 -14.93 4.81
CA TYR A 51 15.77 -16.25 4.93
C TYR A 51 14.76 -17.34 5.26
N ILE A 52 13.93 -17.10 6.28
CA ILE A 52 12.90 -18.05 6.74
C ILE A 52 11.83 -18.22 5.67
N TRP A 53 11.38 -17.14 5.06
CA TRP A 53 10.34 -17.20 4.02
C TRP A 53 10.78 -18.00 2.81
N CYS A 54 11.99 -17.80 2.32
CA CYS A 54 12.56 -18.60 1.21
C CYS A 54 12.64 -20.09 1.57
N ALA A 55 13.07 -20.43 2.78
CA ALA A 55 13.11 -21.82 3.24
C ALA A 55 11.71 -22.43 3.33
N LEU A 56 10.74 -21.69 3.88
CA LEU A 56 9.33 -22.13 3.96
C LEU A 56 8.70 -22.32 2.58
N GLU A 57 8.98 -21.46 1.63
CA GLU A 57 8.49 -21.58 0.26
C GLU A 57 9.08 -22.83 -0.42
N LEU A 58 10.38 -23.06 -0.30
CA LEU A 58 11.04 -24.26 -0.84
C LEU A 58 10.45 -25.53 -0.24
N LYS A 59 10.25 -25.54 1.07
CA LYS A 59 9.67 -26.70 1.77
C LYS A 59 8.21 -26.95 1.38
N ARG A 60 7.36 -25.93 1.46
CA ARG A 60 5.90 -26.08 1.31
C ARG A 60 5.46 -26.38 -0.11
N TYR A 61 6.11 -25.78 -1.10
CA TYR A 61 5.72 -25.92 -2.49
C TYR A 61 6.51 -26.97 -3.26
N PHE A 62 7.76 -27.22 -2.85
CA PHE A 62 8.69 -28.05 -3.61
C PHE A 62 9.25 -29.25 -2.85
N ASP A 63 8.91 -29.39 -1.56
CA ASP A 63 9.42 -30.45 -0.67
C ASP A 63 10.96 -30.44 -0.61
N ILE A 64 11.53 -29.26 -0.46
CA ILE A 64 12.97 -29.02 -0.35
C ILE A 64 13.25 -28.51 1.06
N ASP A 65 13.88 -29.33 1.89
CA ASP A 65 14.23 -29.01 3.28
C ASP A 65 15.64 -28.48 3.44
N GLU A 66 16.52 -28.76 2.48
CA GLU A 66 17.90 -28.28 2.51
C GLU A 66 17.99 -26.76 2.29
N PRO A 67 18.83 -26.05 3.06
CA PRO A 67 19.06 -24.63 2.87
C PRO A 67 19.62 -24.33 1.47
N LEU A 68 19.05 -23.33 0.81
CA LEU A 68 19.58 -22.83 -0.47
C LEU A 68 20.91 -22.12 -0.24
N THR A 69 21.94 -22.56 -0.98
CA THR A 69 23.30 -22.01 -0.97
C THR A 69 23.82 -21.91 -2.40
N ALA A 70 24.92 -21.23 -2.62
CA ALA A 70 25.60 -21.21 -3.93
C ALA A 70 25.94 -22.60 -4.45
N ALA A 71 26.26 -23.54 -3.57
CA ALA A 71 26.71 -24.89 -3.94
C ALA A 71 25.59 -25.78 -4.52
N ASN A 72 24.33 -25.62 -4.04
CA ASN A 72 23.17 -26.40 -4.48
C ASN A 72 22.16 -25.59 -5.32
N ALA A 73 22.47 -24.33 -5.61
CA ALA A 73 21.54 -23.44 -6.29
C ALA A 73 21.09 -23.96 -7.66
N GLN A 74 21.99 -24.51 -8.45
CA GLN A 74 21.66 -25.08 -9.76
C GLN A 74 20.68 -26.24 -9.64
N GLU A 75 20.97 -27.18 -8.73
CA GLU A 75 20.11 -28.35 -8.51
C GLU A 75 18.69 -27.92 -8.07
N ILE A 76 18.60 -27.02 -7.08
CA ILE A 76 17.32 -26.51 -6.58
C ILE A 76 16.57 -25.76 -7.68
N TYR A 77 17.27 -24.98 -8.53
CA TYR A 77 16.66 -24.31 -9.66
C TYR A 77 16.01 -25.30 -10.62
N ASP A 78 16.71 -26.35 -10.99
CA ASP A 78 16.24 -27.34 -11.94
C ASP A 78 15.08 -28.16 -11.36
N ARG A 79 15.16 -28.58 -10.07
CA ARG A 79 14.07 -29.28 -9.37
C ARG A 79 12.82 -28.43 -9.30
N THR A 80 12.94 -27.16 -8.89
CA THR A 80 11.77 -26.25 -8.79
C THR A 80 11.18 -25.96 -10.15
N LYS A 81 11.99 -25.71 -11.18
CA LYS A 81 11.54 -25.49 -12.57
C LYS A 81 10.76 -26.69 -13.10
N LYS A 82 11.26 -27.91 -12.88
CA LYS A 82 10.59 -29.16 -13.26
C LYS A 82 9.23 -29.26 -12.57
N LEU A 83 9.16 -29.11 -11.25
CA LEU A 83 7.91 -29.22 -10.48
C LEU A 83 6.88 -28.16 -10.86
N ILE A 84 7.31 -26.91 -11.11
CA ILE A 84 6.41 -25.84 -11.61
C ILE A 84 5.73 -26.25 -12.90
N THR A 85 6.49 -26.86 -13.83
CA THR A 85 5.95 -27.31 -15.13
C THR A 85 5.04 -28.52 -14.97
N GLU A 86 5.49 -29.55 -14.26
CA GLU A 86 4.75 -30.81 -14.09
C GLU A 86 3.44 -30.64 -13.33
N LYS A 87 3.43 -29.81 -12.30
CA LYS A 87 2.23 -29.54 -11.47
C LYS A 87 1.39 -28.36 -11.96
N HIS A 88 1.77 -27.74 -13.09
CA HIS A 88 1.11 -26.54 -13.61
C HIS A 88 0.89 -25.46 -12.54
N MET A 89 1.95 -25.15 -11.77
CA MET A 89 1.89 -24.24 -10.63
C MET A 89 1.69 -22.78 -11.09
N THR A 90 0.45 -22.44 -11.36
CA THR A 90 0.03 -21.07 -11.69
C THR A 90 -0.15 -20.25 -10.42
N ARG A 91 -0.35 -18.92 -10.55
CA ARG A 91 -0.71 -18.05 -9.41
C ARG A 91 -1.98 -18.53 -8.71
N ARG A 92 -3.00 -18.97 -9.48
CA ARG A 92 -4.23 -19.54 -8.93
C ARG A 92 -3.95 -20.80 -8.14
N TRP A 93 -3.17 -21.72 -8.72
CA TRP A 93 -2.75 -22.93 -8.00
C TRP A 93 -2.09 -22.60 -6.66
N CYS A 94 -1.18 -21.60 -6.61
CA CYS A 94 -0.53 -21.20 -5.36
C CYS A 94 -1.53 -20.68 -4.33
N MET A 95 -2.50 -19.86 -4.72
CA MET A 95 -3.52 -19.34 -3.82
C MET A 95 -4.43 -20.45 -3.29
N GLU A 96 -4.88 -21.33 -4.15
CA GLU A 96 -5.73 -22.49 -3.77
C GLU A 96 -4.99 -23.47 -2.87
N HIS A 97 -3.76 -23.85 -3.24
CA HIS A 97 -2.89 -24.73 -2.47
C HIS A 97 -2.58 -24.16 -1.07
N SER A 98 -2.45 -22.86 -0.95
CA SER A 98 -2.25 -22.16 0.32
C SER A 98 -3.55 -21.85 1.07
N ASN A 99 -4.70 -22.30 0.57
CA ASN A 99 -6.03 -22.05 1.14
C ASN A 99 -6.34 -20.55 1.33
N VAL A 100 -5.87 -19.71 0.43
CA VAL A 100 -6.12 -18.27 0.43
C VAL A 100 -7.57 -18.04 0.01
N ARG A 101 -8.41 -17.58 0.92
CA ARG A 101 -9.85 -17.35 0.69
C ARG A 101 -10.14 -15.97 0.13
N LEU A 102 -9.33 -14.98 0.51
CA LEU A 102 -9.49 -13.58 0.13
C LEU A 102 -8.14 -12.96 -0.16
N VAL A 103 -8.07 -12.19 -1.24
CA VAL A 103 -6.97 -11.28 -1.56
C VAL A 103 -7.56 -9.89 -1.78
N SER A 104 -6.98 -8.88 -1.17
CA SER A 104 -7.25 -7.47 -1.47
C SER A 104 -6.07 -6.90 -2.24
N THR A 105 -6.33 -6.40 -3.44
CA THR A 105 -5.38 -5.55 -4.16
C THR A 105 -5.56 -4.10 -3.70
N THR A 106 -4.71 -3.20 -4.15
CA THR A 106 -4.84 -1.77 -3.86
C THR A 106 -4.99 -1.01 -5.16
N GLU A 107 -6.10 -0.29 -5.32
CA GLU A 107 -6.40 0.41 -6.57
C GLU A 107 -6.71 1.89 -6.32
N ASP A 108 -6.27 2.70 -7.27
CA ASP A 108 -6.57 4.14 -7.31
C ASP A 108 -8.05 4.37 -7.71
N PRO A 109 -8.75 5.37 -7.18
CA PRO A 109 -10.13 5.73 -7.54
C PRO A 109 -10.42 5.83 -9.04
N ILE A 110 -9.40 6.12 -9.87
CA ILE A 110 -9.56 6.22 -11.33
C ILE A 110 -9.57 4.86 -12.06
N ASP A 111 -9.25 3.76 -11.38
CA ASP A 111 -9.17 2.43 -12.00
C ASP A 111 -10.54 1.93 -12.46
N ASP A 112 -10.60 1.35 -13.66
CA ASP A 112 -11.84 0.82 -14.25
C ASP A 112 -12.25 -0.56 -13.71
N LEU A 113 -11.41 -1.19 -12.91
CA LEU A 113 -11.59 -2.52 -12.29
C LEU A 113 -11.88 -3.65 -13.30
N ARG A 114 -11.46 -3.51 -14.55
CA ARG A 114 -11.74 -4.49 -15.62
C ARG A 114 -11.26 -5.91 -15.28
N TYR A 115 -10.11 -6.02 -14.59
CA TYR A 115 -9.58 -7.33 -14.19
C TYR A 115 -10.36 -7.92 -13.02
N HIS A 116 -10.86 -7.11 -12.09
CA HIS A 116 -11.71 -7.56 -10.99
C HIS A 116 -13.07 -8.04 -11.51
N LYS A 117 -13.66 -7.34 -12.51
CA LYS A 117 -14.88 -7.78 -13.21
C LYS A 117 -14.68 -9.16 -13.83
N ALA A 118 -13.61 -9.35 -14.60
CA ALA A 118 -13.29 -10.62 -15.22
C ALA A 118 -13.09 -11.75 -14.20
N LEU A 119 -12.38 -11.49 -13.10
CA LEU A 119 -12.16 -12.47 -12.03
C LEU A 119 -13.45 -12.85 -11.29
N ASN A 120 -14.38 -11.91 -11.11
CA ASN A 120 -15.68 -12.18 -10.50
C ASN A 120 -16.56 -13.09 -11.38
N GLU A 121 -16.48 -12.95 -12.70
CA GLU A 121 -17.18 -13.82 -13.66
C GLU A 121 -16.65 -15.26 -13.62
N GLU A 122 -15.35 -15.45 -13.37
CA GLU A 122 -14.70 -16.76 -13.34
C GLU A 122 -15.00 -17.60 -12.09
N LYS A 123 -15.60 -17.04 -11.05
CA LYS A 123 -15.95 -17.70 -9.79
C LYS A 123 -14.79 -18.49 -9.16
N MET A 124 -13.64 -17.85 -9.03
CA MET A 124 -12.45 -18.46 -8.44
C MET A 124 -12.67 -18.89 -6.98
N PHE A 125 -11.88 -19.88 -6.55
CA PHE A 125 -11.79 -20.28 -5.12
C PHE A 125 -11.42 -19.10 -4.21
N THR A 126 -10.41 -18.32 -4.62
CA THR A 126 -9.97 -17.11 -3.92
C THR A 126 -10.81 -15.94 -4.38
N ARG A 127 -11.52 -15.30 -3.46
CA ARG A 127 -12.18 -14.03 -3.74
C ARG A 127 -11.14 -12.92 -3.87
N VAL A 128 -11.21 -12.13 -4.92
CA VAL A 128 -10.33 -10.98 -5.14
C VAL A 128 -11.16 -9.71 -4.99
N ILE A 129 -10.84 -8.91 -3.98
CA ILE A 129 -11.40 -7.58 -3.76
C ILE A 129 -10.32 -6.52 -3.94
N THR A 130 -10.65 -5.25 -3.80
CA THR A 130 -9.68 -4.17 -3.82
C THR A 130 -9.82 -3.27 -2.60
N ALA A 131 -8.74 -2.72 -2.08
CA ALA A 131 -8.76 -1.60 -1.16
C ALA A 131 -8.79 -0.29 -1.95
N PHE A 132 -9.58 0.67 -1.48
CA PHE A 132 -9.73 1.99 -2.09
C PHE A 132 -8.63 2.91 -1.60
N ARG A 133 -7.73 3.37 -2.51
CA ARG A 133 -6.57 4.22 -2.16
C ARG A 133 -6.64 5.60 -2.84
N PRO A 134 -7.14 6.63 -2.14
CA PRO A 134 -7.31 7.97 -2.71
C PRO A 134 -6.11 8.89 -2.52
N ASP A 135 -4.91 8.39 -2.25
CA ASP A 135 -3.70 9.15 -1.86
C ASP A 135 -3.41 10.32 -2.80
N LYS A 136 -3.58 10.14 -4.11
CA LYS A 136 -3.29 11.21 -5.08
C LYS A 136 -4.23 12.40 -4.97
N ALA A 137 -5.44 12.20 -4.45
CA ALA A 137 -6.35 13.29 -4.14
C ALA A 137 -5.96 14.02 -2.85
N MET A 138 -5.27 13.34 -1.93
CA MET A 138 -4.75 13.94 -0.68
C MET A 138 -3.50 14.79 -0.92
N PHE A 139 -2.66 14.42 -1.88
CA PHE A 139 -1.36 15.09 -2.10
C PHE A 139 -1.49 16.29 -3.04
N CYS A 140 -2.25 17.31 -2.62
CA CYS A 140 -2.56 18.49 -3.43
C CYS A 140 -1.34 19.35 -3.83
N ALA A 141 -0.21 19.20 -3.16
CA ALA A 141 1.04 19.90 -3.49
C ALA A 141 1.84 19.23 -4.63
N ASN A 142 1.42 18.05 -5.09
CA ASN A 142 2.09 17.36 -6.18
C ASN A 142 1.88 18.07 -7.53
N ALA A 143 2.90 18.10 -8.35
CA ALA A 143 2.87 18.79 -9.64
C ALA A 143 1.82 18.23 -10.62
N ASP A 144 1.42 16.99 -10.46
CA ASP A 144 0.42 16.29 -11.28
C ASP A 144 -1.01 16.34 -10.71
N PHE A 145 -1.24 17.05 -9.61
CA PHE A 145 -2.54 17.12 -8.93
C PHE A 145 -3.69 17.52 -9.87
N ALA A 146 -3.53 18.60 -10.65
CA ALA A 146 -4.54 19.05 -11.61
C ALA A 146 -4.82 17.98 -12.71
N ALA A 147 -3.77 17.32 -13.19
CA ALA A 147 -3.92 16.25 -14.17
C ALA A 147 -4.62 15.01 -13.57
N TYR A 148 -4.38 14.72 -12.30
CA TYR A 148 -5.08 13.69 -11.57
C TYR A 148 -6.58 14.01 -11.40
N LEU A 149 -6.93 15.24 -11.02
CA LEU A 149 -8.34 15.67 -10.91
C LEU A 149 -9.09 15.52 -12.24
N ALA A 150 -8.46 15.82 -13.37
CA ALA A 150 -9.06 15.60 -14.69
C ALA A 150 -9.36 14.11 -14.96
N LYS A 151 -8.47 13.21 -14.57
CA LYS A 151 -8.68 11.75 -14.67
C LYS A 151 -9.79 11.27 -13.73
N LEU A 152 -9.81 11.77 -12.49
CA LEU A 152 -10.85 11.44 -11.52
C LEU A 152 -12.23 11.95 -11.99
N SER A 153 -12.30 13.16 -12.52
CA SER A 153 -13.50 13.72 -13.14
C SER A 153 -14.03 12.83 -14.26
N ALA A 154 -13.17 12.39 -15.15
CA ALA A 154 -13.54 11.47 -16.23
C ALA A 154 -14.01 10.11 -15.69
N ALA A 155 -13.31 9.51 -14.72
CA ALA A 155 -13.67 8.23 -14.12
C ALA A 155 -14.98 8.30 -13.32
N ALA A 156 -15.25 9.43 -12.67
CA ALA A 156 -16.50 9.68 -11.92
C ALA A 156 -17.65 10.20 -12.81
N GLU A 157 -17.36 10.54 -14.07
CA GLU A 157 -18.33 11.14 -15.01
C GLU A 157 -19.02 12.38 -14.40
N GLN A 158 -18.23 13.28 -13.80
CA GLN A 158 -18.70 14.55 -13.24
C GLN A 158 -17.57 15.58 -13.18
N PRO A 159 -17.89 16.90 -13.29
CA PRO A 159 -16.89 17.95 -13.14
C PRO A 159 -16.33 17.98 -11.71
N ILE A 160 -15.08 18.45 -11.56
CA ILE A 160 -14.44 18.68 -10.27
C ILE A 160 -13.82 20.09 -10.30
N ASP A 161 -14.58 21.07 -9.85
CA ASP A 161 -14.19 22.48 -9.79
C ASP A 161 -13.97 22.96 -8.35
N SER A 162 -14.41 22.21 -7.35
CA SER A 162 -14.31 22.49 -5.93
C SER A 162 -13.85 21.28 -5.12
N PHE A 163 -13.40 21.50 -3.89
CA PHE A 163 -13.06 20.43 -2.95
C PHE A 163 -14.28 19.52 -2.66
N ALA A 164 -15.45 20.14 -2.49
CA ALA A 164 -16.68 19.40 -2.26
C ALA A 164 -17.08 18.50 -3.45
N GLU A 165 -16.90 18.94 -4.68
CA GLU A 165 -17.13 18.11 -5.88
C GLU A 165 -16.11 16.97 -6.00
N MET A 166 -14.86 17.19 -5.61
CA MET A 166 -13.86 16.12 -5.55
C MET A 166 -14.27 15.04 -4.55
N LEU A 167 -14.73 15.40 -3.36
CA LEU A 167 -15.23 14.44 -2.36
C LEU A 167 -16.44 13.66 -2.89
N THR A 168 -17.36 14.32 -3.59
CA THR A 168 -18.50 13.67 -4.24
C THR A 168 -18.06 12.67 -5.31
N ALA A 169 -17.05 13.04 -6.12
CA ALA A 169 -16.47 12.15 -7.12
C ALA A 169 -15.81 10.92 -6.47
N LEU A 170 -15.03 11.13 -5.39
CA LEU A 170 -14.40 10.04 -4.65
C LEU A 170 -15.44 9.10 -4.03
N GLU A 171 -16.51 9.61 -3.44
CA GLU A 171 -17.59 8.78 -2.90
C GLU A 171 -18.30 7.97 -3.99
N LYS A 172 -18.58 8.56 -5.15
CA LYS A 172 -19.13 7.85 -6.31
C LYS A 172 -18.19 6.71 -6.76
N ARG A 173 -16.88 6.96 -6.80
CA ARG A 173 -15.90 5.94 -7.13
C ARG A 173 -15.79 4.84 -6.06
N LEU A 174 -15.86 5.21 -4.79
CA LEU A 174 -15.89 4.25 -3.68
C LEU A 174 -17.10 3.31 -3.78
N GLN A 175 -18.29 3.85 -4.06
CA GLN A 175 -19.50 3.05 -4.27
C GLN A 175 -19.39 2.14 -5.51
N TYR A 176 -18.77 2.61 -6.59
CA TYR A 176 -18.48 1.78 -7.75
C TYR A 176 -17.53 0.61 -7.39
N PHE A 177 -16.48 0.84 -6.61
CA PHE A 177 -15.56 -0.21 -6.12
C PHE A 177 -16.32 -1.24 -5.28
N GLN A 178 -17.18 -0.79 -4.38
CA GLN A 178 -18.03 -1.66 -3.58
C GLN A 178 -18.98 -2.49 -4.44
N GLN A 179 -19.59 -1.89 -5.44
CA GLN A 179 -20.48 -2.59 -6.37
C GLN A 179 -19.77 -3.68 -7.15
N ILE A 180 -18.56 -3.42 -7.65
CA ILE A 180 -17.82 -4.36 -8.50
C ILE A 180 -17.16 -5.47 -7.68
N THR A 181 -16.51 -5.16 -6.56
CA THR A 181 -15.68 -6.13 -5.82
C THR A 181 -16.28 -6.55 -4.48
N GLY A 182 -17.30 -5.83 -4.00
CA GLY A 182 -17.86 -6.00 -2.66
C GLY A 182 -16.86 -5.58 -1.57
N THR A 183 -15.93 -4.70 -1.89
CA THR A 183 -14.96 -4.18 -0.92
C THR A 183 -15.63 -3.27 0.11
N THR A 184 -15.06 -3.27 1.31
CA THR A 184 -15.43 -2.37 2.41
C THR A 184 -14.18 -1.91 3.17
N VAL A 185 -13.05 -1.79 2.49
CA VAL A 185 -11.78 -1.37 3.10
C VAL A 185 -11.11 -0.29 2.26
N SER A 186 -10.53 0.70 2.93
CA SER A 186 -9.62 1.66 2.31
C SER A 186 -8.16 1.23 2.49
N ASP A 187 -7.24 1.98 1.89
CA ASP A 187 -5.80 1.82 2.05
C ASP A 187 -5.17 3.20 1.89
N ASP A 188 -5.15 3.97 2.97
CA ASP A 188 -4.72 5.36 2.97
C ASP A 188 -3.23 5.45 3.35
N GLY A 189 -2.37 5.80 2.41
CA GLY A 189 -0.94 6.01 2.64
C GLY A 189 -0.66 7.38 3.23
N ILE A 190 -0.11 7.43 4.44
CA ILE A 190 0.14 8.65 5.20
C ILE A 190 1.65 8.78 5.49
N PRO A 191 2.45 9.21 4.51
CA PRO A 191 3.88 9.46 4.73
C PRO A 191 4.14 10.65 5.64
N TYR A 192 3.25 11.64 5.60
CA TYR A 192 3.28 12.83 6.45
C TYR A 192 1.85 13.20 6.85
N PHE A 193 1.65 13.57 8.11
CA PHE A 193 0.39 14.13 8.56
C PHE A 193 0.58 14.96 9.84
N ASN A 194 0.10 16.19 9.80
CA ASN A 194 0.00 17.04 10.97
C ASN A 194 -1.37 17.71 10.98
N TRP A 195 -2.13 17.48 12.05
CA TRP A 195 -3.45 18.11 12.17
C TRP A 195 -3.33 19.63 12.24
N ALA A 196 -4.06 20.33 11.40
CA ALA A 196 -4.21 21.77 11.44
C ALA A 196 -5.71 22.12 11.33
N ASP A 197 -6.17 23.02 12.21
CA ASP A 197 -7.53 23.51 12.15
C ASP A 197 -7.76 24.30 10.86
N TYR A 198 -8.96 24.20 10.33
CA TYR A 198 -9.33 24.80 9.05
C TYR A 198 -10.79 25.24 9.05
N THR A 199 -11.12 26.14 8.14
CA THR A 199 -12.48 26.46 7.76
C THR A 199 -12.80 25.91 6.35
N PRO A 200 -14.06 25.65 6.01
CA PRO A 200 -14.43 25.24 4.65
C PRO A 200 -13.95 26.21 3.56
N ALA A 201 -13.98 27.51 3.83
CA ALA A 201 -13.53 28.53 2.89
C ALA A 201 -12.01 28.50 2.63
N GLU A 202 -11.22 28.26 3.68
CA GLU A 202 -9.77 28.09 3.52
C GLU A 202 -9.44 26.87 2.66
N VAL A 203 -10.08 25.73 2.93
CA VAL A 203 -9.85 24.50 2.17
C VAL A 203 -10.24 24.65 0.69
N GLU A 204 -11.35 25.28 0.39
CA GLU A 204 -11.73 25.59 -1.00
C GLU A 204 -10.72 26.52 -1.67
N GLY A 205 -10.21 27.54 -0.97
CA GLY A 205 -9.17 28.42 -1.46
C GLY A 205 -7.85 27.66 -1.74
N ILE A 206 -7.45 26.77 -0.84
CA ILE A 206 -6.27 25.92 -1.00
C ILE A 206 -6.44 24.98 -2.19
N PHE A 207 -7.60 24.34 -2.32
CA PHE A 207 -7.93 23.46 -3.44
C PHE A 207 -7.83 24.20 -4.80
N ALA A 208 -8.45 25.38 -4.90
CA ALA A 208 -8.40 26.19 -6.12
C ALA A 208 -6.97 26.61 -6.47
N LYS A 209 -6.16 27.00 -5.46
CA LYS A 209 -4.75 27.33 -5.61
C LYS A 209 -3.91 26.14 -6.08
N ALA A 210 -4.10 24.95 -5.48
CA ALA A 210 -3.43 23.72 -5.86
C ALA A 210 -3.79 23.31 -7.30
N ARG A 211 -5.07 23.32 -7.64
CA ARG A 211 -5.58 22.99 -8.97
C ARG A 211 -5.03 23.91 -10.07
N SER A 212 -4.77 25.16 -9.76
CA SER A 212 -4.13 26.11 -10.69
C SER A 212 -2.61 26.00 -10.75
N GLY A 213 -1.98 25.07 -10.03
CA GLY A 213 -0.53 24.89 -9.94
C GLY A 213 0.15 25.92 -9.02
N GLY A 214 -0.60 26.60 -8.15
CA GLY A 214 -0.06 27.56 -7.19
C GLY A 214 0.75 26.86 -6.09
N LYS A 215 1.87 27.49 -5.68
CA LYS A 215 2.73 26.96 -4.61
C LYS A 215 2.04 27.09 -3.26
N LEU A 216 1.84 25.97 -2.57
CA LEU A 216 1.28 25.91 -1.22
C LEU A 216 2.35 26.10 -0.14
N THR A 217 1.98 26.70 0.96
CA THR A 217 2.76 26.68 2.21
C THR A 217 2.55 25.35 2.94
N GLN A 218 3.43 25.00 3.87
CA GLN A 218 3.26 23.80 4.68
C GLN A 218 1.95 23.83 5.48
N HIS A 219 1.59 24.98 6.04
CA HIS A 219 0.33 25.11 6.79
C HIS A 219 -0.91 24.89 5.90
N GLU A 220 -0.92 25.38 4.66
CA GLU A 220 -2.00 25.10 3.70
C GLU A 220 -2.07 23.59 3.37
N ILE A 221 -0.93 22.92 3.26
CA ILE A 221 -0.88 21.48 3.05
C ILE A 221 -1.48 20.73 4.25
N ASP A 222 -1.08 21.11 5.47
CA ASP A 222 -1.59 20.52 6.71
C ASP A 222 -3.12 20.70 6.84
N GLN A 223 -3.62 21.91 6.56
CA GLN A 223 -5.06 22.19 6.57
C GLN A 223 -5.82 21.34 5.54
N TYR A 224 -5.31 21.26 4.32
CA TYR A 224 -5.92 20.47 3.26
C TYR A 224 -5.95 18.98 3.60
N GLN A 225 -4.83 18.41 4.07
CA GLN A 225 -4.75 17.00 4.45
C GLN A 225 -5.66 16.67 5.64
N SER A 226 -5.76 17.58 6.62
CA SER A 226 -6.67 17.43 7.75
C SER A 226 -8.12 17.38 7.29
N ALA A 227 -8.53 18.31 6.42
CA ALA A 227 -9.87 18.32 5.84
C ALA A 227 -10.14 17.09 4.99
N PHE A 228 -9.19 16.69 4.16
CA PHE A 228 -9.30 15.53 3.28
C PHE A 228 -9.51 14.23 4.07
N LEU A 229 -8.64 13.94 5.03
CA LEU A 229 -8.75 12.72 5.83
C LEU A 229 -10.01 12.71 6.69
N PHE A 230 -10.38 13.86 7.25
CA PHE A 230 -11.61 14.00 8.03
C PHE A 230 -12.85 13.70 7.19
N GLU A 231 -12.98 14.30 6.01
CA GLU A 231 -14.12 14.08 5.12
C GLU A 231 -14.12 12.68 4.50
N MET A 232 -12.95 12.13 4.13
CA MET A 232 -12.88 10.75 3.67
C MET A 232 -13.27 9.75 4.76
N ALA A 233 -12.87 9.97 6.00
CA ALA A 233 -13.29 9.12 7.12
C ALA A 233 -14.82 9.14 7.31
N ARG A 234 -15.46 10.31 7.14
CA ARG A 234 -16.93 10.44 7.14
C ARG A 234 -17.58 9.68 5.98
N ILE A 235 -16.98 9.77 4.78
CA ILE A 235 -17.39 8.98 3.61
C ILE A 235 -17.27 7.48 3.92
N TYR A 236 -16.16 7.04 4.49
CA TYR A 236 -15.97 5.65 4.90
C TYR A 236 -17.00 5.20 5.92
N ASN A 237 -17.27 6.01 6.94
CA ASN A 237 -18.25 5.67 7.98
C ASN A 237 -19.67 5.45 7.41
N ARG A 238 -20.18 6.38 6.58
CA ARG A 238 -21.54 6.27 6.02
C ARG A 238 -21.68 5.20 4.93
N ASN A 239 -20.57 4.77 4.31
CA ASN A 239 -20.53 3.66 3.35
C ASN A 239 -20.08 2.33 3.97
N HIS A 240 -19.94 2.27 5.31
CA HIS A 240 -19.55 1.08 6.07
C HIS A 240 -18.18 0.50 5.70
N TYR A 241 -17.22 1.36 5.34
CA TYR A 241 -15.84 0.98 5.11
C TYR A 241 -15.04 0.97 6.42
N VAL A 242 -14.05 0.09 6.48
CA VAL A 242 -12.98 0.12 7.46
C VAL A 242 -11.86 1.01 6.91
N MET A 243 -11.52 2.06 7.64
CA MET A 243 -10.42 2.95 7.30
C MET A 243 -9.09 2.29 7.70
N GLN A 244 -8.16 2.16 6.75
CA GLN A 244 -6.83 1.61 7.00
C GLN A 244 -5.77 2.68 6.76
N LEU A 245 -5.03 3.03 7.81
CA LEU A 245 -4.04 4.11 7.79
C LEU A 245 -2.63 3.51 7.79
N HIS A 246 -1.91 3.61 6.67
CA HIS A 246 -0.50 3.23 6.56
C HIS A 246 0.39 4.43 6.88
N ILE A 247 1.05 4.39 8.03
CA ILE A 247 1.69 5.58 8.65
C ILE A 247 3.20 5.46 8.64
N GLY A 248 3.88 6.56 8.29
CA GLY A 248 5.32 6.74 8.48
C GLY A 248 6.18 6.13 7.38
N THR A 249 5.70 6.09 6.14
CA THR A 249 6.54 5.71 5.00
C THR A 249 7.40 6.88 4.56
N TYR A 250 8.72 6.76 4.68
CA TYR A 250 9.67 7.67 4.05
C TYR A 250 10.12 7.06 2.72
N LEU A 251 9.44 7.45 1.64
CA LEU A 251 9.68 6.91 0.31
C LEU A 251 11.00 7.42 -0.29
N ASP A 252 11.69 6.53 -1.03
CA ASP A 252 12.81 6.89 -1.91
C ASP A 252 13.91 7.73 -1.22
N ALA A 253 14.27 7.39 0.02
CA ALA A 253 15.21 8.14 0.85
C ALA A 253 16.59 8.36 0.19
N ASN A 254 17.05 7.43 -0.67
CA ASN A 254 18.28 7.58 -1.44
C ASN A 254 18.00 8.10 -2.86
N THR A 255 17.75 9.39 -2.97
CA THR A 255 17.38 10.05 -4.23
C THR A 255 18.40 9.88 -5.36
N SER A 256 19.69 9.69 -5.04
CA SER A 256 20.73 9.44 -6.05
C SER A 256 20.51 8.12 -6.78
N HIS A 257 20.25 7.06 -6.01
CA HIS A 257 19.96 5.74 -6.59
C HIS A 257 18.61 5.71 -7.30
N VAL A 258 17.60 6.36 -6.74
CA VAL A 258 16.27 6.47 -7.37
C VAL A 258 16.36 7.09 -8.76
N LYS A 259 17.22 8.09 -8.97
CA LYS A 259 17.45 8.68 -10.30
C LYS A 259 18.03 7.69 -11.32
N SER A 260 18.78 6.69 -10.88
CA SER A 260 19.41 5.70 -11.76
C SER A 260 18.58 4.45 -12.00
N VAL A 261 17.82 4.00 -11.00
CA VAL A 261 17.10 2.71 -11.06
C VAL A 261 15.58 2.82 -10.93
N GLY A 262 15.06 4.02 -10.67
CA GLY A 262 13.62 4.29 -10.53
C GLY A 262 13.10 4.27 -9.10
N GLN A 263 11.87 4.71 -8.94
CA GLN A 263 11.14 4.74 -7.66
C GLN A 263 10.73 3.34 -7.20
N SER A 264 10.48 3.19 -5.90
CA SER A 264 10.00 1.93 -5.28
C SER A 264 10.91 0.73 -5.56
N THR A 265 12.21 0.96 -5.63
CA THR A 265 13.21 -0.08 -5.91
C THR A 265 14.01 -0.52 -4.69
N GLY A 266 13.51 -0.22 -3.48
CA GLY A 266 14.09 -0.70 -2.22
C GLY A 266 14.90 0.34 -1.44
N PHE A 267 14.68 1.62 -1.70
CA PHE A 267 15.33 2.75 -0.99
C PHE A 267 14.41 3.46 -0.02
N ASP A 268 13.27 2.84 0.30
CA ASP A 268 12.33 3.37 1.28
C ASP A 268 12.83 3.17 2.71
N CYS A 269 12.39 4.06 3.59
CA CYS A 269 12.62 4.00 5.03
C CYS A 269 11.29 4.20 5.77
N CYS A 270 11.33 4.19 7.08
CA CYS A 270 10.25 4.68 7.93
C CYS A 270 10.73 5.88 8.72
N ASP A 271 9.78 6.77 9.07
CA ASP A 271 9.99 7.88 9.99
C ASP A 271 8.74 8.16 10.82
N ASP A 272 8.72 9.26 11.56
CA ASP A 272 7.60 9.72 12.37
C ASP A 272 7.01 11.06 11.91
N ALA A 273 7.08 11.34 10.63
CA ALA A 273 6.51 12.55 10.03
C ALA A 273 4.97 12.61 10.10
N ALA A 274 4.31 11.51 10.49
CA ALA A 274 2.92 11.47 10.90
C ALA A 274 2.83 11.11 12.39
N PRO A 275 3.00 12.07 13.31
CA PRO A 275 3.08 11.81 14.73
C PRO A 275 1.75 11.34 15.30
N VAL A 276 1.82 10.53 16.37
CA VAL A 276 0.67 9.98 17.10
C VAL A 276 -0.35 11.07 17.48
N LYS A 277 0.13 12.27 17.86
CA LYS A 277 -0.74 13.40 18.21
C LYS A 277 -1.62 13.83 17.04
N GLY A 278 -1.05 13.99 15.83
CA GLY A 278 -1.81 14.42 14.65
C GLY A 278 -2.94 13.44 14.31
N VAL A 279 -2.63 12.14 14.31
CA VAL A 279 -3.64 11.10 14.08
C VAL A 279 -4.65 11.06 15.23
N GLY A 280 -4.20 11.24 16.48
CA GLY A 280 -5.10 11.34 17.63
C GLY A 280 -6.11 12.47 17.51
N GLU A 281 -5.71 13.64 17.01
CA GLU A 281 -6.63 14.77 16.75
C GLU A 281 -7.67 14.42 15.67
N LEU A 282 -7.28 13.77 14.59
CA LEU A 282 -8.22 13.28 13.57
C LEU A 282 -9.26 12.33 14.18
N LEU A 283 -8.81 11.31 14.92
CA LEU A 283 -9.70 10.34 15.56
C LEU A 283 -10.62 11.00 16.60
N ASN A 284 -10.10 11.97 17.37
CA ASN A 284 -10.87 12.73 18.36
C ASN A 284 -11.97 13.57 17.71
N ASN A 285 -11.64 14.30 16.65
CA ASN A 285 -12.62 15.14 15.96
C ASN A 285 -13.75 14.29 15.34
N LEU A 286 -13.41 13.14 14.74
CA LEU A 286 -14.40 12.19 14.21
C LEU A 286 -15.26 11.56 15.31
N THR A 287 -14.66 11.24 16.46
CA THR A 287 -15.39 10.69 17.62
C THR A 287 -16.36 11.72 18.20
N THR A 288 -15.94 12.99 18.29
CA THR A 288 -16.76 14.08 18.84
C THR A 288 -18.07 14.27 18.08
N ILE A 289 -18.06 14.05 16.77
CA ILE A 289 -19.27 14.13 15.93
C ILE A 289 -19.98 12.77 15.74
N GLY A 290 -19.46 11.69 16.33
CA GLY A 290 -20.02 10.34 16.20
C GLY A 290 -19.82 9.68 14.84
N GLU A 291 -18.88 10.17 14.03
CA GLU A 291 -18.66 9.68 12.65
C GLU A 291 -17.33 8.95 12.45
N LEU A 292 -16.64 8.55 13.52
CA LEU A 292 -15.42 7.72 13.40
C LEU A 292 -15.77 6.37 12.77
N PRO A 293 -15.16 5.96 11.65
CA PRO A 293 -15.31 4.62 11.11
C PRO A 293 -14.54 3.58 11.97
N LYS A 294 -14.78 2.28 11.75
CA LYS A 294 -13.79 1.28 12.20
C LYS A 294 -12.45 1.58 11.54
N THR A 295 -11.39 1.61 12.33
CA THR A 295 -10.07 2.05 11.87
C THR A 295 -9.00 1.03 12.25
N ILE A 296 -8.09 0.77 11.32
CA ILE A 296 -6.87 -0.01 11.58
C ILE A 296 -5.67 0.89 11.28
N ILE A 297 -4.72 0.95 12.20
CA ILE A 297 -3.49 1.74 12.08
C ILE A 297 -2.33 0.78 11.81
N TYR A 298 -1.59 1.02 10.72
CA TYR A 298 -0.40 0.25 10.34
C TYR A 298 0.85 1.15 10.41
N PRO A 299 1.48 1.31 11.60
CA PRO A 299 2.71 2.08 11.70
C PRO A 299 3.89 1.28 11.17
N LEU A 300 4.73 1.90 10.35
CA LEU A 300 5.96 1.27 9.86
C LEU A 300 7.10 1.30 10.87
N ASP A 301 7.13 2.30 11.75
CA ASP A 301 8.13 2.38 12.82
C ASP A 301 7.78 1.42 13.96
N GLY A 302 8.39 0.23 13.95
CA GLY A 302 8.21 -0.78 14.99
C GLY A 302 8.63 -0.33 16.39
N THR A 303 9.43 0.73 16.51
CA THR A 303 9.86 1.26 17.84
C THR A 303 8.74 2.01 18.56
N LYS A 304 7.67 2.38 17.86
CA LYS A 304 6.53 3.14 18.38
C LYS A 304 5.23 2.33 18.46
N ILE A 305 5.29 1.03 18.24
CA ILE A 305 4.11 0.15 18.22
C ILE A 305 3.30 0.26 19.52
N GLU A 306 3.95 0.30 20.67
CA GLU A 306 3.26 0.42 21.96
C GLU A 306 2.51 1.76 22.09
N THR A 307 3.10 2.85 21.62
CA THR A 307 2.45 4.17 21.62
C THR A 307 1.19 4.18 20.75
N TRP A 308 1.25 3.58 19.58
CA TRP A 308 0.10 3.43 18.69
C TRP A 308 -0.98 2.52 19.27
N ALA A 309 -0.59 1.44 19.93
CA ALA A 309 -1.53 0.54 20.60
C ALA A 309 -2.29 1.26 21.76
N ILE A 310 -1.58 2.10 22.52
CA ILE A 310 -2.19 2.92 23.58
C ILE A 310 -3.16 3.94 22.97
N LEU A 311 -2.79 4.61 21.87
CA LEU A 311 -3.71 5.51 21.15
C LEU A 311 -4.97 4.77 20.72
N ALA A 312 -4.82 3.64 20.03
CA ALA A 312 -5.94 2.84 19.56
C ALA A 312 -6.90 2.42 20.69
N ALA A 313 -6.34 2.00 21.82
CA ALA A 313 -7.11 1.65 23.02
C ALA A 313 -7.89 2.85 23.60
N GLY A 314 -7.40 4.07 23.42
CA GLY A 314 -8.08 5.30 23.87
C GLY A 314 -9.39 5.59 23.10
N PHE A 315 -9.59 4.99 21.94
CA PHE A 315 -10.78 5.16 21.09
C PHE A 315 -11.73 3.95 21.14
N CYS A 316 -11.81 3.28 22.29
CA CYS A 316 -12.81 2.24 22.51
C CYS A 316 -14.23 2.82 22.46
N ASP A 317 -15.17 2.06 21.91
CA ASP A 317 -16.57 2.46 21.77
C ASP A 317 -17.48 1.40 22.37
N ASN A 318 -18.48 1.82 23.16
CA ASN A 318 -19.48 0.93 23.70
C ASN A 318 -20.39 0.43 22.56
N GLY A 319 -20.42 -0.87 22.36
CA GLY A 319 -21.25 -1.52 21.32
C GLY A 319 -20.50 -1.78 20.01
N THR A 320 -19.31 -1.23 19.81
CA THR A 320 -18.48 -1.55 18.64
C THR A 320 -17.19 -2.24 19.08
N LYS A 321 -17.13 -3.56 18.86
CA LYS A 321 -15.92 -4.32 19.17
C LYS A 321 -14.75 -3.84 18.31
N ALA A 322 -13.62 -3.52 18.95
CA ALA A 322 -12.38 -3.11 18.30
C ALA A 322 -12.60 -1.96 17.31
N LYS A 323 -13.07 -0.82 17.81
CA LYS A 323 -13.38 0.38 17.00
C LYS A 323 -12.13 0.90 16.30
N VAL A 324 -11.02 1.03 17.04
CA VAL A 324 -9.69 1.32 16.52
C VAL A 324 -8.75 0.19 16.89
N GLN A 325 -7.97 -0.28 15.93
CA GLN A 325 -7.03 -1.39 16.06
C GLN A 325 -5.66 -1.01 15.53
N LEU A 326 -4.66 -1.76 15.96
CA LEU A 326 -3.30 -1.75 15.44
C LEU A 326 -3.08 -3.00 14.60
#